data_0d6cbb8cee00a9c31bec6680a3a25bd4
#
_entry.id   0d6cbb8cee00a9c31bec6680a3a25bd4
#
_cell.length_a   1.000
_cell.length_b   1.000
_cell.length_c   1.000
_cell.angle_alpha   90.00
_cell.angle_beta   90.00
_cell.angle_gamma   90.00
#
_symmetry.space_group_name_H-M   'P 1'
#
loop_
_entity.id
_entity.type
_entity.pdbx_description
1 polymer ?
#
loop_
_entity_poly.entity_id
_entity_poly.type
_entity_poly.pdbx_seq_one_letter_code
_entity_poly.pdbx_strand_id
1 'polypeptide(L)'
;MSTFDRILSRVEDTLAVGSLAAAAAITIFSVILRYVFNEGIFWAQEAVIYLIIFSTFVGAVVTLRHDEHVNVDILPSLLGERGKWFFALLGSGMTLLYCAIIGGYSWLLITEPAAQSTTTPALDLPLWFVELALPIGLTLMFVRSLEIIYRTARGRTTFPEAERDELIGYAEEVNQEEERR
;
A
#
# COMPACT_ATOMS: atom_id res chain seq x y z
N MET A 1 -13.32 15.69 -4.84
CA MET A 1 -13.25 14.52 -3.92
C MET A 1 -14.54 14.47 -3.13
N SER A 2 -15.26 13.35 -3.16
CA SER A 2 -16.48 13.20 -2.38
C SER A 2 -16.13 13.12 -0.88
N THR A 3 -17.07 13.47 0.00
CA THR A 3 -16.88 13.34 1.45
C THR A 3 -16.57 11.89 1.84
N PHE A 4 -17.10 10.96 1.09
CA PHE A 4 -16.87 9.52 1.23
C PHE A 4 -15.40 9.15 0.99
N ASP A 5 -14.76 9.67 -0.09
CA ASP A 5 -13.35 9.40 -0.40
C ASP A 5 -12.43 9.89 0.73
N ARG A 6 -12.76 11.03 1.31
CA ARG A 6 -11.98 11.64 2.41
C ARG A 6 -12.07 10.85 3.71
N ILE A 7 -13.24 10.28 4.00
CA ILE A 7 -13.43 9.42 5.17
C ILE A 7 -12.70 8.09 4.98
N LEU A 8 -12.88 7.47 3.82
CA LEU A 8 -12.22 6.20 3.49
C LEU A 8 -10.70 6.33 3.56
N SER A 9 -10.16 7.40 2.98
CA SER A 9 -8.73 7.72 3.04
C SER A 9 -8.19 7.81 4.46
N ARG A 10 -8.88 8.55 5.34
CA ARG A 10 -8.43 8.70 6.73
C ARG A 10 -8.49 7.39 7.51
N VAL A 11 -9.47 6.55 7.21
CA VAL A 11 -9.59 5.22 7.84
C VAL A 11 -8.43 4.32 7.38
N GLU A 12 -8.14 4.27 6.08
CA GLU A 12 -7.01 3.53 5.52
C GLU A 12 -5.68 4.00 6.15
N ASP A 13 -5.41 5.31 6.15
CA ASP A 13 -4.18 5.89 6.72
C ASP A 13 -4.05 5.57 8.23
N THR A 14 -5.13 5.75 8.98
CA THR A 14 -5.13 5.49 10.43
C THR A 14 -4.93 4.01 10.74
N LEU A 15 -5.53 3.12 9.94
CA LEU A 15 -5.36 1.67 10.10
C LEU A 15 -3.94 1.22 9.77
N ALA A 16 -3.35 1.73 8.69
CA ALA A 16 -1.98 1.39 8.31
C ALA A 16 -0.96 1.84 9.37
N VAL A 17 -1.03 3.11 9.76
CA VAL A 17 -0.11 3.68 10.77
C VAL A 17 -0.39 3.10 12.16
N GLY A 18 -1.65 2.94 12.54
CA GLY A 18 -2.05 2.39 13.83
C GLY A 18 -1.62 0.95 14.04
N SER A 19 -1.76 0.09 13.01
CA SER A 19 -1.31 -1.30 13.08
C SER A 19 0.21 -1.40 13.16
N LEU A 20 0.95 -0.56 12.43
CA LEU A 20 2.40 -0.52 12.51
C LEU A 20 2.89 -0.02 13.87
N ALA A 21 2.27 1.04 14.40
CA ALA A 21 2.58 1.56 15.73
C ALA A 21 2.28 0.54 16.83
N ALA A 22 1.16 -0.19 16.73
CA ALA A 22 0.83 -1.26 17.65
C ALA A 22 1.85 -2.42 17.59
N ALA A 23 2.26 -2.82 16.38
CA ALA A 23 3.30 -3.83 16.21
C ALA A 23 4.63 -3.41 16.86
N ALA A 24 5.05 -2.16 16.67
CA ALA A 24 6.24 -1.62 17.28
C ALA A 24 6.13 -1.59 18.84
N ALA A 25 4.99 -1.13 19.35
CA ALA A 25 4.75 -1.08 20.79
C ALA A 25 4.77 -2.48 21.44
N ILE A 26 4.11 -3.47 20.82
CA ILE A 26 4.12 -4.86 21.31
C ILE A 26 5.54 -5.44 21.26
N THR A 27 6.29 -5.15 20.20
CA THR A 27 7.69 -5.61 20.09
C THR A 27 8.56 -5.04 21.21
N ILE A 28 8.51 -3.71 21.42
CA ILE A 28 9.28 -3.04 22.48
C ILE A 28 8.89 -3.60 23.86
N PHE A 29 7.59 -3.74 24.11
CA PHE A 29 7.09 -4.28 25.38
C PHE A 29 7.54 -5.74 25.61
N SER A 30 7.47 -6.58 24.57
CA SER A 30 7.92 -7.97 24.62
C SER A 30 9.42 -8.07 24.89
N VAL A 31 10.23 -7.18 24.28
CA VAL A 31 11.67 -7.12 24.50
C VAL A 31 11.98 -6.71 25.96
N ILE A 32 11.31 -5.69 26.48
CA ILE A 32 11.51 -5.25 27.87
C ILE A 32 11.17 -6.38 28.85
N LEU A 33 10.02 -7.03 28.68
CA LEU A 33 9.63 -8.14 29.55
C LEU A 33 10.64 -9.28 29.51
N ARG A 34 11.14 -9.62 28.33
CA ARG A 34 12.11 -10.70 28.15
C ARG A 34 13.45 -10.39 28.82
N TYR A 35 13.95 -9.15 28.72
CA TYR A 35 15.27 -8.80 29.26
C TYR A 35 15.24 -8.36 30.74
N VAL A 36 14.15 -7.73 31.19
CA VAL A 36 14.04 -7.24 32.58
C VAL A 36 13.46 -8.30 33.51
N PHE A 37 12.41 -8.99 33.04
CA PHE A 37 11.66 -9.96 33.86
C PHE A 37 12.00 -11.41 33.55
N ASN A 38 12.79 -11.65 32.51
CA ASN A 38 13.15 -12.98 32.01
C ASN A 38 11.92 -13.83 31.60
N GLU A 39 10.80 -13.18 31.31
CA GLU A 39 9.56 -13.81 30.87
C GLU A 39 9.29 -13.47 29.39
N GLY A 40 9.05 -14.50 28.56
CA GLY A 40 8.72 -14.34 27.15
C GLY A 40 7.20 -14.42 26.93
N ILE A 41 6.66 -13.49 26.14
CA ILE A 41 5.25 -13.51 25.71
C ILE A 41 5.16 -14.28 24.39
N PHE A 42 4.67 -15.53 24.43
CA PHE A 42 4.62 -16.42 23.26
C PHE A 42 3.74 -15.89 22.13
N TRP A 43 2.62 -15.25 22.45
CA TRP A 43 1.69 -14.71 21.44
C TRP A 43 2.13 -13.38 20.82
N ALA A 44 3.06 -12.65 21.45
CA ALA A 44 3.47 -11.33 20.99
C ALA A 44 4.09 -11.37 19.60
N GLN A 45 4.93 -12.36 19.33
CA GLN A 45 5.59 -12.49 18.03
C GLN A 45 4.57 -12.74 16.92
N GLU A 46 3.58 -13.57 17.16
CA GLU A 46 2.52 -13.87 16.20
C GLU A 46 1.63 -12.65 15.95
N ALA A 47 1.23 -11.94 17.00
CA ALA A 47 0.47 -10.70 16.89
C ALA A 47 1.20 -9.62 16.08
N VAL A 48 2.52 -9.46 16.29
CA VAL A 48 3.35 -8.51 15.54
C VAL A 48 3.39 -8.86 14.06
N ILE A 49 3.56 -10.14 13.72
CA ILE A 49 3.56 -10.58 12.30
C ILE A 49 2.24 -10.22 11.63
N TYR A 50 1.10 -10.49 12.25
CA TYR A 50 -0.21 -10.19 11.68
C TYR A 50 -0.48 -8.70 11.54
N LEU A 51 -0.07 -7.90 12.53
CA LEU A 51 -0.19 -6.45 12.46
C LEU A 51 0.68 -5.86 11.34
N ILE A 52 1.88 -6.39 11.11
CA ILE A 52 2.75 -5.98 10.00
C ILE A 52 2.15 -6.37 8.65
N ILE A 53 1.64 -7.59 8.52
CA ILE A 53 0.97 -8.05 7.29
C ILE A 53 -0.21 -7.13 6.99
N PHE A 54 -1.08 -6.88 7.96
CA PHE A 54 -2.23 -5.99 7.81
C PHE A 54 -1.80 -4.56 7.42
N SER A 55 -0.81 -4.00 8.13
CA SER A 55 -0.26 -2.68 7.81
C SER A 55 0.31 -2.61 6.39
N THR A 56 0.99 -3.66 5.94
CA THR A 56 1.58 -3.73 4.60
C THR A 56 0.51 -3.69 3.51
N PHE A 57 -0.56 -4.48 3.64
CA PHE A 57 -1.63 -4.50 2.64
C PHE A 57 -2.43 -3.20 2.62
N VAL A 58 -2.77 -2.66 3.78
CA VAL A 58 -3.47 -1.36 3.86
C VAL A 58 -2.56 -0.24 3.36
N GLY A 59 -1.28 -0.25 3.73
CA GLY A 59 -0.28 0.70 3.25
C GLY A 59 -0.10 0.66 1.74
N ALA A 60 -0.09 -0.54 1.12
CA ALA A 60 -0.03 -0.67 -0.33
C ALA A 60 -1.25 -0.04 -1.04
N VAL A 61 -2.45 -0.14 -0.45
CA VAL A 61 -3.66 0.54 -0.96
C VAL A 61 -3.49 2.06 -0.89
N VAL A 62 -2.94 2.57 0.23
CA VAL A 62 -2.67 4.01 0.42
C VAL A 62 -1.67 4.52 -0.61
N THR A 63 -0.56 3.78 -0.80
CA THR A 63 0.47 4.13 -1.79
C THR A 63 -0.09 4.16 -3.21
N LEU A 64 -0.93 3.20 -3.57
CA LEU A 64 -1.57 3.15 -4.88
C LEU A 64 -2.50 4.37 -5.12
N ARG A 65 -3.13 4.87 -4.05
CA ARG A 65 -4.01 6.06 -4.10
C ARG A 65 -3.24 7.36 -4.39
N HIS A 66 -2.01 7.48 -3.90
CA HIS A 66 -1.19 8.68 -4.09
C HIS A 66 -0.42 8.66 -5.42
N ASP A 67 -0.70 7.70 -6.32
CA ASP A 67 0.04 7.47 -7.57
C ASP A 67 1.56 7.24 -7.35
N GLU A 68 1.97 6.96 -6.10
CA GLU A 68 3.36 6.73 -5.71
C GLU A 68 3.87 5.32 -6.05
N HIS A 69 3.06 4.49 -6.73
CA HIS A 69 3.56 3.23 -7.26
C HIS A 69 4.54 3.51 -8.38
N VAL A 70 5.82 3.50 -7.97
CA VAL A 70 7.01 3.41 -8.80
C VAL A 70 6.74 3.78 -10.27
N ASN A 71 6.40 5.03 -10.48
CA ASN A 71 6.62 5.60 -11.80
C ASN A 71 8.13 5.61 -11.96
N VAL A 72 8.65 4.72 -12.76
CA VAL A 72 10.01 4.83 -13.26
C VAL A 72 9.99 6.02 -14.22
N ASP A 73 9.95 7.24 -13.65
CA ASP A 73 9.76 8.50 -14.38
C ASP A 73 10.90 8.79 -15.33
N ILE A 74 12.03 8.10 -15.17
CA ILE A 74 13.21 8.26 -16.02
C ILE A 74 12.92 7.81 -17.45
N LEU A 75 12.23 6.70 -17.67
CA LEU A 75 11.93 6.19 -19.01
C LEU A 75 10.83 6.98 -19.73
N PRO A 76 9.70 7.31 -19.08
CA PRO A 76 8.66 8.16 -19.63
C PRO A 76 9.11 9.59 -19.94
N SER A 77 10.03 10.15 -19.14
CA SER A 77 10.54 11.51 -19.37
C SER A 77 11.30 11.65 -20.69
N LEU A 78 11.93 10.57 -21.18
CA LEU A 78 12.67 10.52 -22.44
C LEU A 78 11.75 10.33 -23.68
N LEU A 79 10.52 9.85 -23.50
CA LEU A 79 9.63 9.43 -24.59
C LEU A 79 8.50 10.46 -24.92
N GLY A 80 8.42 11.57 -24.20
CA GLY A 80 7.39 12.59 -24.40
C GLY A 80 5.99 12.16 -23.89
N GLU A 81 5.01 13.05 -24.04
CA GLU A 81 3.65 12.91 -23.48
C GLU A 81 2.92 11.61 -23.87
N ARG A 82 3.08 11.14 -25.11
CA ARG A 82 2.47 9.89 -25.59
C ARG A 82 3.11 8.65 -24.97
N GLY A 83 4.42 8.70 -24.73
CA GLY A 83 5.16 7.66 -24.06
C GLY A 83 4.74 7.55 -22.58
N LYS A 84 4.63 8.66 -21.88
CA LYS A 84 4.15 8.72 -20.48
C LYS A 84 2.78 8.08 -20.33
N TRP A 85 1.83 8.44 -21.20
CA TRP A 85 0.48 7.87 -21.19
C TRP A 85 0.50 6.34 -21.40
N PHE A 86 1.29 5.87 -22.37
CA PHE A 86 1.39 4.43 -22.68
C PHE A 86 1.98 3.64 -21.50
N PHE A 87 3.07 4.12 -20.90
CA PHE A 87 3.71 3.45 -19.77
C PHE A 87 2.85 3.50 -18.50
N ALA A 88 2.16 4.59 -18.23
CA ALA A 88 1.20 4.68 -17.14
C ALA A 88 0.07 3.65 -17.28
N LEU A 89 -0.48 3.53 -18.48
CA LEU A 89 -1.53 2.54 -18.77
C LEU A 89 -1.01 1.10 -18.67
N LEU A 90 0.21 0.85 -19.16
CA LEU A 90 0.86 -0.46 -19.08
C LEU A 90 1.11 -0.86 -17.63
N GLY A 91 1.67 0.04 -16.81
CA GLY A 91 1.94 -0.20 -15.39
C GLY A 91 0.67 -0.48 -14.61
N SER A 92 -0.35 0.38 -14.75
CA SER A 92 -1.65 0.17 -14.10
C SER A 92 -2.34 -1.11 -14.59
N GLY A 93 -2.20 -1.47 -15.86
CA GLY A 93 -2.73 -2.71 -16.43
C GLY A 93 -2.05 -3.96 -15.85
N MET A 94 -0.73 -3.93 -15.68
CA MET A 94 0.03 -5.02 -15.04
C MET A 94 -0.35 -5.17 -13.57
N THR A 95 -0.50 -4.07 -12.84
CA THR A 95 -0.96 -4.09 -11.45
C THR A 95 -2.37 -4.68 -11.34
N LEU A 96 -3.28 -4.30 -12.23
CA LEU A 96 -4.63 -4.83 -12.27
C LEU A 96 -4.65 -6.33 -12.56
N LEU A 97 -3.85 -6.78 -13.53
CA LEU A 97 -3.70 -8.20 -13.86
C LEU A 97 -3.16 -9.01 -12.66
N TYR A 98 -2.13 -8.49 -12.01
CA TYR A 98 -1.56 -9.08 -10.80
C TYR A 98 -2.61 -9.20 -9.69
N CYS A 99 -3.32 -8.11 -9.37
CA CYS A 99 -4.36 -8.10 -8.35
C CYS A 99 -5.53 -9.03 -8.70
N ALA A 100 -5.90 -9.15 -9.97
CA ALA A 100 -6.96 -10.05 -10.42
C ALA A 100 -6.58 -11.53 -10.21
N ILE A 101 -5.37 -11.91 -10.62
CA ILE A 101 -4.91 -13.29 -10.52
C ILE A 101 -4.67 -13.67 -9.06
N ILE A 102 -3.82 -12.93 -8.35
CA ILE A 102 -3.43 -13.25 -6.97
C ILE A 102 -4.62 -13.03 -6.01
N GLY A 103 -5.41 -11.97 -6.20
CA GLY A 103 -6.61 -11.72 -5.43
C GLY A 103 -7.65 -12.83 -5.59
N GLY A 104 -7.87 -13.30 -6.82
CA GLY A 104 -8.76 -14.42 -7.10
C GLY A 104 -8.31 -15.72 -6.41
N TYR A 105 -7.02 -16.06 -6.52
CA TYR A 105 -6.46 -17.22 -5.81
C TYR A 105 -6.51 -17.07 -4.29
N SER A 106 -6.32 -15.86 -3.76
CA SER A 106 -6.40 -15.61 -2.32
C SER A 106 -7.82 -15.83 -1.76
N TRP A 107 -8.86 -15.48 -2.53
CA TRP A 107 -10.24 -15.81 -2.16
C TRP A 107 -10.51 -17.32 -2.17
N LEU A 108 -9.94 -18.05 -3.12
CA LEU A 108 -10.05 -19.52 -3.16
C LEU A 108 -9.34 -20.16 -1.97
N LEU A 109 -8.16 -19.65 -1.59
CA LEU A 109 -7.38 -20.17 -0.47
C LEU A 109 -8.16 -20.17 0.85
N ILE A 110 -8.90 -19.09 1.15
CA ILE A 110 -9.71 -18.99 2.37
C ILE A 110 -10.85 -20.01 2.41
N THR A 111 -11.37 -20.42 1.24
CA THR A 111 -12.45 -21.40 1.16
C THR A 111 -11.96 -22.85 1.29
N GLU A 112 -10.66 -23.07 1.30
CA GLU A 112 -10.09 -24.40 1.48
C GLU A 112 -10.36 -24.95 2.89
N PRO A 113 -10.71 -26.24 2.99
CA PRO A 113 -10.94 -26.88 4.30
C PRO A 113 -9.77 -26.79 5.27
N ALA A 114 -8.53 -26.75 4.75
CA ALA A 114 -7.33 -26.60 5.53
C ALA A 114 -7.25 -25.25 6.26
N ALA A 115 -7.58 -24.14 5.57
CA ALA A 115 -7.59 -22.81 6.17
C ALA A 115 -8.70 -22.67 7.24
N GLN A 116 -9.83 -23.34 7.03
CA GLN A 116 -10.99 -23.28 7.95
C GLN A 116 -10.81 -24.14 9.22
N SER A 117 -10.05 -25.24 9.14
CA SER A 117 -9.88 -26.18 10.24
C SER A 117 -8.61 -25.93 11.08
N THR A 118 -7.70 -25.09 10.58
CA THR A 118 -6.43 -24.80 11.25
C THR A 118 -6.52 -23.54 12.09
N THR A 119 -5.97 -23.59 13.30
CA THR A 119 -5.80 -22.41 14.16
C THR A 119 -4.34 -22.01 14.25
N THR A 120 -4.10 -20.75 14.59
CA THR A 120 -2.76 -20.21 14.79
C THR A 120 -2.15 -20.75 16.10
N PRO A 121 -0.82 -21.01 16.15
CA PRO A 121 -0.21 -21.75 17.26
C PRO A 121 -0.21 -21.05 18.63
N ALA A 122 -0.19 -19.72 18.66
CA ALA A 122 -0.05 -18.98 19.90
C ALA A 122 -1.30 -18.16 20.28
N LEU A 123 -2.07 -17.69 19.30
CA LEU A 123 -3.28 -16.90 19.53
C LEU A 123 -4.57 -17.73 19.43
N ASP A 124 -4.49 -18.99 18.99
CA ASP A 124 -5.63 -19.88 18.73
C ASP A 124 -6.71 -19.26 17.83
N LEU A 125 -6.31 -18.30 16.99
CA LEU A 125 -7.20 -17.68 16.02
C LEU A 125 -7.40 -18.59 14.80
N PRO A 126 -8.59 -18.64 14.21
CA PRO A 126 -8.80 -19.38 12.98
C PRO A 126 -7.92 -18.80 11.86
N LEU A 127 -7.18 -19.66 11.15
CA LEU A 127 -6.20 -19.23 10.14
C LEU A 127 -6.83 -18.39 9.03
N TRP A 128 -8.04 -18.75 8.60
CA TRP A 128 -8.79 -17.99 7.59
C TRP A 128 -9.01 -16.52 7.97
N PHE A 129 -9.14 -16.21 9.27
CA PHE A 129 -9.33 -14.83 9.73
C PHE A 129 -8.08 -13.98 9.53
N VAL A 130 -6.91 -14.55 9.76
CA VAL A 130 -5.63 -13.89 9.55
C VAL A 130 -5.34 -13.72 8.06
N GLU A 131 -5.64 -14.75 7.28
CA GLU A 131 -5.46 -14.75 5.83
C GLU A 131 -6.40 -13.79 5.10
N LEU A 132 -7.51 -13.35 5.71
CA LEU A 132 -8.42 -12.34 5.13
C LEU A 132 -7.74 -11.01 4.78
N ALA A 133 -6.65 -10.67 5.45
CA ALA A 133 -5.91 -9.44 5.16
C ALA A 133 -5.44 -9.39 3.69
N LEU A 134 -5.01 -10.53 3.14
CA LEU A 134 -4.50 -10.65 1.78
C LEU A 134 -5.59 -10.40 0.71
N PRO A 135 -6.71 -11.13 0.65
CA PRO A 135 -7.72 -10.91 -0.39
C PRO A 135 -8.45 -9.57 -0.23
N ILE A 136 -8.63 -9.07 1.00
CA ILE A 136 -9.22 -7.74 1.21
C ILE A 136 -8.28 -6.67 0.65
N GLY A 137 -6.99 -6.71 0.99
CA GLY A 137 -6.00 -5.76 0.48
C GLY A 137 -5.90 -5.79 -1.04
N LEU A 138 -5.81 -6.99 -1.64
CA LEU A 138 -5.74 -7.13 -3.10
C LEU A 138 -7.03 -6.71 -3.81
N THR A 139 -8.20 -6.93 -3.19
CA THR A 139 -9.48 -6.45 -3.74
C THR A 139 -9.55 -4.92 -3.73
N LEU A 140 -9.11 -4.28 -2.65
CA LEU A 140 -9.04 -2.81 -2.58
C LEU A 140 -8.05 -2.26 -3.60
N MET A 141 -6.87 -2.88 -3.75
CA MET A 141 -5.88 -2.51 -4.77
C MET A 141 -6.44 -2.68 -6.20
N PHE A 142 -7.19 -3.75 -6.46
CA PHE A 142 -7.84 -3.99 -7.74
C PHE A 142 -8.84 -2.87 -8.07
N VAL A 143 -9.71 -2.50 -7.13
CA VAL A 143 -10.68 -1.42 -7.31
C VAL A 143 -9.99 -0.08 -7.57
N ARG A 144 -8.92 0.22 -6.82
CA ARG A 144 -8.14 1.45 -7.02
C ARG A 144 -7.40 1.48 -8.35
N SER A 145 -6.79 0.36 -8.74
CA SER A 145 -6.13 0.24 -10.04
C SER A 145 -7.12 0.43 -11.21
N LEU A 146 -8.35 -0.08 -11.08
CA LEU A 146 -9.40 0.13 -12.05
C LEU A 146 -9.82 1.61 -12.14
N GLU A 147 -9.91 2.30 -11.01
CA GLU A 147 -10.18 3.73 -10.94
C GLU A 147 -9.08 4.55 -11.65
N ILE A 148 -7.81 4.22 -11.41
CA ILE A 148 -6.66 4.89 -12.05
C ILE A 148 -6.71 4.71 -13.57
N ILE A 149 -6.92 3.47 -14.05
CA ILE A 149 -7.04 3.20 -15.49
C ILE A 149 -8.18 4.02 -16.10
N TYR A 150 -9.34 4.06 -15.44
CA TYR A 150 -10.49 4.81 -15.94
C TYR A 150 -10.22 6.32 -16.01
N ARG A 151 -9.52 6.88 -15.01
CA ARG A 151 -9.14 8.30 -14.98
C ARG A 151 -8.10 8.62 -16.05
N THR A 152 -7.08 7.77 -16.19
CA THR A 152 -6.02 7.90 -17.20
C THR A 152 -6.58 7.79 -18.62
N ALA A 153 -7.48 6.84 -18.87
CA ALA A 153 -8.13 6.68 -20.18
C ALA A 153 -9.00 7.87 -20.57
N ARG A 154 -9.55 8.62 -19.60
CA ARG A 154 -10.32 9.86 -19.84
C ARG A 154 -9.48 11.12 -19.97
N GLY A 155 -8.15 11.00 -20.01
CA GLY A 155 -7.24 12.15 -20.17
C GLY A 155 -7.16 13.07 -18.94
N ARG A 156 -7.58 12.59 -17.76
CA ARG A 156 -7.43 13.29 -16.48
C ARG A 156 -6.16 12.82 -15.77
N THR A 157 -5.04 12.85 -16.45
CA THR A 157 -3.74 12.69 -15.78
C THR A 157 -3.47 13.97 -15.00
N THR A 158 -3.83 13.97 -13.74
CA THR A 158 -3.40 15.02 -12.83
C THR A 158 -2.03 14.55 -12.30
N PHE A 159 -0.95 15.13 -12.82
CA PHE A 159 0.31 15.09 -12.09
C PHE A 159 0.04 15.72 -10.72
N PRO A 160 0.58 15.19 -9.62
CA PRO A 160 0.46 15.82 -8.32
C PRO A 160 0.92 17.28 -8.44
N GLU A 161 0.07 18.23 -8.07
CA GLU A 161 0.41 19.67 -8.12
C GLU A 161 1.69 19.95 -7.30
N ALA A 162 1.94 19.15 -6.24
CA ALA A 162 3.14 19.22 -5.43
C ALA A 162 4.44 18.99 -6.23
N GLU A 163 4.46 18.01 -7.12
CA GLU A 163 5.65 17.71 -7.94
C GLU A 163 5.90 18.79 -8.99
N ARG A 164 4.83 19.39 -9.50
CA ARG A 164 4.91 20.50 -10.44
C ARG A 164 5.45 21.77 -9.77
N ASP A 165 5.01 22.04 -8.56
CA ASP A 165 5.47 23.21 -7.79
C ASP A 165 6.94 23.04 -7.34
N GLU A 166 7.35 21.80 -7.00
CA GLU A 166 8.73 21.47 -6.66
C GLU A 166 9.67 21.60 -7.88
N LEU A 167 9.24 21.11 -9.06
CA LEU A 167 9.99 21.26 -10.30
C LEU A 167 10.08 22.72 -10.76
N ILE A 168 9.03 23.52 -10.58
CA ILE A 168 9.04 24.95 -10.87
C ILE A 168 9.98 25.66 -9.91
N GLY A 169 9.96 25.36 -8.61
CA GLY A 169 10.85 25.92 -7.62
C GLY A 169 12.32 25.61 -7.94
N TYR A 170 12.63 24.37 -8.31
CA TYR A 170 14.00 23.98 -8.71
C TYR A 170 14.48 24.68 -9.97
N ALA A 171 13.59 24.82 -10.96
CA ALA A 171 13.91 25.55 -12.21
C ALA A 171 14.14 27.05 -11.96
N GLU A 172 13.42 27.66 -11.04
CA GLU A 172 13.62 29.06 -10.65
C GLU A 172 14.93 29.26 -9.89
N GLU A 173 15.30 28.33 -9.00
CA GLU A 173 16.59 28.36 -8.29
C GLU A 173 17.79 28.26 -9.26
N VAL A 174 17.73 27.34 -10.23
CA VAL A 174 18.77 27.16 -11.24
C VAL A 174 18.92 28.42 -12.10
N ASN A 175 17.82 29.01 -12.55
CA ASN A 175 17.88 30.26 -13.33
C ASN A 175 18.45 31.43 -12.52
N GLN A 176 18.14 31.54 -11.22
CA GLN A 176 18.72 32.58 -10.36
C GLN A 176 20.23 32.38 -10.10
N GLU A 177 20.69 31.13 -10.08
CA GLU A 177 22.12 30.85 -9.97
C GLU A 177 22.90 31.17 -11.26
N GLU A 178 22.28 30.98 -12.43
CA GLU A 178 22.88 31.36 -13.71
C GLU A 178 22.96 32.88 -13.89
N GLU A 179 21.96 33.62 -13.44
CA GLU A 179 21.97 35.11 -13.49
C GLU A 179 22.99 35.72 -12.50
N ARG A 180 23.43 35.00 -11.47
CA ARG A 180 24.41 35.46 -10.50
C ARG A 180 25.88 35.22 -10.92
N ARG A 181 26.09 34.48 -12.02
CA ARG A 181 27.41 34.16 -12.56
C ARG A 181 27.78 35.09 -13.74
#